data_dfefdada3282e7093f760c50cbcfc136
#
_entry.id   dfefdada3282e7093f760c50cbcfc136
#
_cell.length_a   1.000
_cell.length_b   1.000
_cell.length_c   1.000
_cell.angle_alpha   90.00
_cell.angle_beta   90.00
_cell.angle_gamma   90.00
#
_symmetry.space_group_name_H-M   'P 1'
#
loop_
_entity.id
_entity.type
_entity.pdbx_description
1 polymer ?
#
loop_
_entity_poly.entity_id
_entity_poly.type
_entity_poly.pdbx_seq_one_letter_code
_entity_poly.pdbx_strand_id
1 'polypeptide(L)'
;MRRILIATSLATVLGASFVGLSSAPADAAGPITARALLTRVSTAAETTGGYNRAAWKHWVDADHDRCDTRKEVLIAESTVTARVSSPCAVYGRWYSYYDGRTWTRASDVDIDHVVPLAEAWRSGAKSQRWSAGRRQAYANDLGLAWSLQAVTDNVNSSKGDRDPAHWLPPRAAARCAYAVRWAAIKYRWHLSMDRAEKAAVGRILSGSCGATRVTPPRRAF
;
A
#
# COMPACT_ATOMS: atom_id res chain seq x y z
N MET A 1 75.77 -37.90 34.53
CA MET A 1 74.63 -37.08 34.99
C MET A 1 74.37 -36.01 33.95
N ARG A 2 73.36 -36.21 33.10
CA ARG A 2 72.94 -35.28 32.04
C ARG A 2 71.71 -34.52 32.53
N ARG A 3 71.81 -33.19 32.63
CA ARG A 3 70.69 -32.31 32.94
C ARG A 3 69.92 -31.99 31.65
N ILE A 4 68.64 -32.29 31.67
CA ILE A 4 67.70 -31.94 30.58
C ILE A 4 67.10 -30.59 30.92
N LEU A 5 67.31 -29.59 30.06
CA LEU A 5 66.65 -28.30 30.10
C LEU A 5 65.32 -28.38 29.34
N ILE A 6 64.22 -28.16 30.02
CA ILE A 6 62.91 -28.05 29.44
C ILE A 6 62.66 -26.56 29.08
N ALA A 7 62.52 -26.29 27.78
CA ALA A 7 62.14 -24.97 27.30
C ALA A 7 60.61 -24.88 27.24
N THR A 8 60.03 -24.01 28.02
CA THR A 8 58.60 -23.68 27.99
C THR A 8 58.34 -22.61 26.93
N SER A 9 57.66 -22.96 25.84
CA SER A 9 57.20 -22.03 24.82
C SER A 9 55.88 -21.41 25.23
N LEU A 10 55.88 -20.10 25.40
CA LEU A 10 54.68 -19.29 25.68
C LEU A 10 53.98 -18.97 24.32
N ALA A 11 52.84 -19.56 24.05
CA ALA A 11 52.04 -19.29 22.87
C ALA A 11 51.14 -18.08 23.19
N THR A 12 51.40 -16.93 22.59
CA THR A 12 50.52 -15.75 22.64
C THR A 12 49.35 -15.93 21.64
N VAL A 13 48.14 -16.11 22.17
CA VAL A 13 46.90 -16.13 21.37
C VAL A 13 46.47 -14.68 21.15
N LEU A 14 46.64 -14.16 19.94
CA LEU A 14 45.99 -12.93 19.49
C LEU A 14 44.51 -13.19 19.28
N GLY A 15 43.66 -12.74 20.20
CA GLY A 15 42.23 -12.71 20.05
C GLY A 15 41.81 -11.61 19.06
N ALA A 16 41.39 -11.99 17.85
CA ALA A 16 40.76 -11.07 16.92
C ALA A 16 39.32 -10.81 17.38
N SER A 17 39.07 -9.64 17.94
CA SER A 17 37.70 -9.18 18.27
C SER A 17 36.99 -8.83 16.96
N PHE A 18 36.07 -9.71 16.51
CA PHE A 18 35.12 -9.37 15.48
C PHE A 18 34.08 -8.40 16.05
N VAL A 19 34.22 -7.11 15.73
CA VAL A 19 33.14 -6.14 15.91
C VAL A 19 32.07 -6.45 14.88
N GLY A 20 31.03 -7.17 15.31
CA GLY A 20 29.84 -7.41 14.50
C GLY A 20 29.15 -6.06 14.23
N LEU A 21 29.19 -5.60 12.99
CA LEU A 21 28.34 -4.51 12.52
C LEU A 21 26.90 -5.02 12.56
N SER A 22 26.21 -4.78 13.69
CA SER A 22 24.75 -4.90 13.73
C SER A 22 24.17 -3.85 12.78
N SER A 23 23.73 -4.29 11.59
CA SER A 23 22.86 -3.47 10.75
C SER A 23 21.58 -3.23 11.53
N ALA A 24 21.41 -2.02 12.05
CA ALA A 24 20.14 -1.59 12.64
C ALA A 24 19.03 -1.83 11.61
N PRO A 25 17.86 -2.36 12.02
CA PRO A 25 16.71 -2.47 11.11
C PRO A 25 16.41 -1.08 10.58
N ALA A 26 16.22 -0.98 9.24
CA ALA A 26 15.89 0.29 8.59
C ALA A 26 14.71 0.93 9.34
N ASP A 27 14.96 2.10 9.91
CA ASP A 27 14.03 2.84 10.77
C ASP A 27 12.62 2.84 10.19
N ALA A 28 11.68 2.26 10.92
CA ALA A 28 10.28 2.59 10.76
C ALA A 28 10.15 4.08 11.14
N ALA A 29 10.16 4.96 10.14
CA ALA A 29 10.05 6.38 10.36
C ALA A 29 8.81 6.65 11.24
N GLY A 30 9.00 7.34 12.35
CA GLY A 30 7.90 7.66 13.26
C GLY A 30 6.76 8.40 12.56
N PRO A 31 5.57 8.52 13.20
CA PRO A 31 4.43 9.18 12.60
C PRO A 31 4.75 10.62 12.18
N ILE A 32 4.41 10.96 10.95
CA ILE A 32 4.53 12.32 10.38
C ILE A 32 3.15 12.89 10.11
N THR A 33 3.05 14.16 9.75
CA THR A 33 1.77 14.73 9.32
C THR A 33 1.43 14.26 7.89
N ALA A 34 0.13 14.16 7.58
CA ALA A 34 -0.33 13.85 6.23
C ALA A 34 0.21 14.84 5.19
N ARG A 35 0.34 16.13 5.56
CA ARG A 35 0.98 17.14 4.71
C ARG A 35 2.45 16.83 4.45
N ALA A 36 3.21 16.41 5.48
CA ALA A 36 4.60 16.00 5.31
C ALA A 36 4.73 14.71 4.49
N LEU A 37 3.75 13.80 4.55
CA LEU A 37 3.72 12.64 3.66
C LEU A 37 3.52 13.05 2.20
N LEU A 38 2.61 14.00 1.92
CA LEU A 38 2.39 14.51 0.56
C LEU A 38 3.67 15.12 -0.05
N THR A 39 4.50 15.81 0.74
CA THR A 39 5.77 16.36 0.24
C THR A 39 6.77 15.30 -0.19
N ARG A 40 6.65 14.07 0.35
CA ARG A 40 7.51 12.93 -0.02
C ARG A 40 7.10 12.23 -1.31
N VAL A 41 5.93 12.57 -1.88
CA VAL A 41 5.49 12.07 -3.19
C VAL A 41 6.03 12.99 -4.27
N SER A 42 6.75 12.42 -5.24
CA SER A 42 7.32 13.18 -6.36
C SER A 42 6.24 13.80 -7.24
N THR A 43 6.60 14.87 -7.95
CA THR A 43 5.73 15.49 -8.95
C THR A 43 6.30 15.21 -10.33
N ALA A 44 5.50 14.62 -11.22
CA ALA A 44 5.87 14.40 -12.62
C ALA A 44 4.61 14.40 -13.49
N ALA A 45 4.75 14.75 -14.76
CA ALA A 45 3.66 14.62 -15.72
C ALA A 45 3.30 13.14 -15.90
N GLU A 46 2.02 12.85 -16.11
CA GLU A 46 1.57 11.52 -16.46
C GLU A 46 2.07 11.05 -17.82
N THR A 47 2.33 9.76 -17.94
CA THR A 47 2.61 9.13 -19.24
C THR A 47 1.32 8.64 -19.88
N THR A 48 1.11 8.97 -21.16
CA THR A 48 -0.12 8.60 -21.87
C THR A 48 0.01 7.25 -22.60
N GLY A 49 -1.15 6.60 -22.82
CA GLY A 49 -1.30 5.40 -23.65
C GLY A 49 -0.66 4.11 -23.09
N GLY A 50 -0.96 3.02 -23.74
CA GLY A 50 -0.36 1.71 -23.47
C GLY A 50 -0.87 1.01 -22.19
N TYR A 51 -1.90 1.53 -21.49
CA TYR A 51 -2.53 0.81 -20.40
C TYR A 51 -3.32 -0.38 -20.94
N ASN A 52 -3.09 -1.53 -20.34
CA ASN A 52 -3.87 -2.74 -20.58
C ASN A 52 -4.20 -3.39 -19.23
N ARG A 53 -5.48 -3.40 -18.85
CA ARG A 53 -5.93 -3.97 -17.57
C ARG A 53 -5.57 -5.45 -17.43
N ALA A 54 -5.63 -6.23 -18.51
CA ALA A 54 -5.31 -7.66 -18.48
C ALA A 54 -3.83 -7.94 -18.12
N ALA A 55 -2.94 -6.96 -18.30
CA ALA A 55 -1.55 -7.08 -17.88
C ALA A 55 -1.33 -6.89 -16.36
N TRP A 56 -2.40 -6.61 -15.61
CA TRP A 56 -2.41 -6.47 -14.15
C TRP A 56 -3.19 -7.64 -13.56
N LYS A 57 -2.50 -8.76 -13.34
CA LYS A 57 -3.13 -9.94 -12.75
C LYS A 57 -3.58 -9.62 -11.32
N HIS A 58 -4.88 -9.44 -11.14
CA HIS A 58 -5.51 -9.14 -9.85
C HIS A 58 -6.39 -10.31 -9.42
N TRP A 59 -6.82 -10.27 -8.16
CA TRP A 59 -7.60 -11.32 -7.51
C TRP A 59 -6.91 -12.68 -7.57
N VAL A 60 -5.61 -12.70 -7.15
CA VAL A 60 -4.87 -13.95 -6.99
C VAL A 60 -5.12 -14.56 -5.62
N ASP A 61 -5.18 -15.86 -5.57
CA ASP A 61 -5.10 -16.67 -4.35
C ASP A 61 -3.62 -16.96 -4.11
N ALA A 62 -2.97 -16.17 -3.25
CA ALA A 62 -1.53 -16.18 -3.10
C ALA A 62 -1.02 -17.24 -2.11
N ASP A 63 -1.83 -17.60 -1.13
CA ASP A 63 -1.53 -18.58 -0.07
C ASP A 63 -2.22 -19.94 -0.31
N HIS A 64 -3.03 -20.02 -1.39
CA HIS A 64 -3.71 -21.25 -1.82
C HIS A 64 -4.77 -21.76 -0.84
N ASP A 65 -5.40 -20.88 -0.09
CA ASP A 65 -6.52 -21.19 0.81
C ASP A 65 -7.90 -21.18 0.13
N ARG A 66 -7.93 -20.87 -1.18
CA ARG A 66 -9.10 -20.74 -2.06
C ARG A 66 -9.81 -19.38 -1.95
N CYS A 67 -9.30 -18.46 -1.15
CA CYS A 67 -9.73 -17.09 -1.12
C CYS A 67 -8.78 -16.23 -1.95
N ASP A 68 -9.30 -15.65 -3.02
CA ASP A 68 -8.52 -14.66 -3.78
C ASP A 68 -8.44 -13.32 -3.03
N THR A 69 -7.55 -12.44 -3.46
CA THR A 69 -7.34 -11.12 -2.85
C THR A 69 -8.64 -10.34 -2.62
N ARG A 70 -9.65 -10.43 -3.53
CA ARG A 70 -10.94 -9.78 -3.33
C ARG A 70 -11.65 -10.31 -2.09
N LYS A 71 -11.62 -11.61 -1.89
CA LYS A 71 -12.29 -12.27 -0.75
C LYS A 71 -11.55 -12.00 0.54
N GLU A 72 -10.21 -11.96 0.48
CA GLU A 72 -9.40 -11.54 1.63
C GLU A 72 -9.77 -10.13 2.13
N VAL A 73 -9.92 -9.17 1.22
CA VAL A 73 -10.37 -7.82 1.60
C VAL A 73 -11.79 -7.85 2.18
N LEU A 74 -12.71 -8.64 1.60
CA LEU A 74 -14.06 -8.76 2.14
C LEU A 74 -14.07 -9.37 3.55
N ILE A 75 -13.21 -10.34 3.83
CA ILE A 75 -13.06 -10.92 5.16
C ILE A 75 -12.51 -9.88 6.14
N ALA A 76 -11.42 -9.21 5.76
CA ALA A 76 -10.72 -8.25 6.60
C ALA A 76 -11.54 -6.98 6.91
N GLU A 77 -12.36 -6.50 5.96
CA GLU A 77 -13.12 -5.26 6.10
C GLU A 77 -14.57 -5.46 6.58
N SER A 78 -14.97 -6.69 6.85
CA SER A 78 -16.29 -6.91 7.42
C SER A 78 -16.41 -6.27 8.81
N THR A 79 -17.44 -5.46 9.01
CA THR A 79 -17.74 -4.78 10.29
C THR A 79 -18.37 -5.72 11.34
N VAL A 80 -18.59 -6.98 11.00
CA VAL A 80 -18.98 -8.08 11.88
C VAL A 80 -18.06 -9.26 11.57
N THR A 81 -18.01 -10.27 12.44
CA THR A 81 -17.26 -11.48 12.13
C THR A 81 -17.71 -12.07 10.80
N ALA A 82 -16.80 -12.12 9.82
CA ALA A 82 -17.10 -12.70 8.54
C ALA A 82 -17.30 -14.20 8.64
N ARG A 83 -18.32 -14.73 7.97
CA ARG A 83 -18.52 -16.18 7.82
C ARG A 83 -18.05 -16.57 6.41
N VAL A 84 -17.19 -17.56 6.37
CA VAL A 84 -16.68 -18.11 5.10
C VAL A 84 -17.18 -19.53 4.93
N SER A 85 -17.73 -19.85 3.76
CA SER A 85 -18.13 -21.22 3.40
C SER A 85 -17.34 -21.69 2.18
N SER A 86 -17.19 -23.02 2.05
CA SER A 86 -16.45 -23.63 0.92
C SER A 86 -17.05 -23.26 -0.45
N PRO A 87 -16.22 -22.99 -1.49
CA PRO A 87 -14.76 -22.97 -1.50
C PRO A 87 -14.13 -21.68 -0.94
N CYS A 88 -14.85 -20.57 -0.88
CA CYS A 88 -14.61 -19.29 -0.22
C CYS A 88 -15.73 -18.30 -0.57
N ALA A 89 -16.97 -18.61 -0.14
CA ALA A 89 -18.06 -17.64 -0.20
C ALA A 89 -18.08 -16.83 1.10
N VAL A 90 -17.95 -15.51 1.00
CA VAL A 90 -17.81 -14.60 2.14
C VAL A 90 -19.15 -13.93 2.42
N TYR A 91 -19.59 -14.03 3.69
CA TYR A 91 -20.78 -13.39 4.23
C TYR A 91 -20.36 -12.47 5.37
N GLY A 92 -20.81 -11.22 5.32
CA GLY A 92 -20.40 -10.21 6.27
C GLY A 92 -21.24 -8.95 6.15
N ARG A 93 -20.70 -7.86 6.69
CA ARG A 93 -21.30 -6.54 6.58
C ARG A 93 -20.18 -5.52 6.29
N TRP A 94 -20.30 -4.78 5.19
CA TRP A 94 -19.28 -3.86 4.72
C TRP A 94 -19.77 -2.42 4.75
N TYR A 95 -18.95 -1.55 5.28
CA TYR A 95 -19.20 -0.12 5.32
C TYR A 95 -18.36 0.59 4.26
N SER A 96 -19.02 1.15 3.26
CA SER A 96 -18.35 2.00 2.27
C SER A 96 -18.10 3.39 2.85
N TYR A 97 -16.83 3.72 3.05
CA TYR A 97 -16.49 5.05 3.54
C TYR A 97 -16.69 6.15 2.50
N TYR A 98 -16.79 5.82 1.20
CA TYR A 98 -16.99 6.78 0.12
C TYR A 98 -18.33 7.51 0.21
N ASP A 99 -19.39 6.82 0.60
CA ASP A 99 -20.75 7.33 0.68
C ASP A 99 -21.43 7.13 2.04
N GLY A 100 -20.82 6.35 2.94
CA GLY A 100 -21.34 6.08 4.27
C GLY A 100 -22.42 4.99 4.31
N ARG A 101 -22.59 4.24 3.24
CA ARG A 101 -23.56 3.14 3.18
C ARG A 101 -22.99 1.85 3.76
N THR A 102 -23.89 1.01 4.26
CA THR A 102 -23.56 -0.33 4.75
C THR A 102 -24.28 -1.37 3.93
N TRP A 103 -23.56 -2.42 3.56
CA TRP A 103 -24.01 -3.50 2.69
C TRP A 103 -23.86 -4.85 3.40
N THR A 104 -24.77 -5.78 3.11
CA THR A 104 -24.75 -7.15 3.65
C THR A 104 -24.56 -8.21 2.57
N ARG A 105 -24.57 -7.79 1.32
CA ARG A 105 -24.31 -8.67 0.17
C ARG A 105 -22.98 -8.29 -0.45
N ALA A 106 -22.09 -9.25 -0.61
CA ALA A 106 -20.78 -9.05 -1.22
C ALA A 106 -20.87 -8.59 -2.69
N SER A 107 -22.02 -8.81 -3.35
CA SER A 107 -22.29 -8.32 -4.71
C SER A 107 -22.55 -6.81 -4.79
N ASP A 108 -22.87 -6.17 -3.68
CA ASP A 108 -23.24 -4.75 -3.65
C ASP A 108 -22.01 -3.86 -3.35
N VAL A 109 -20.85 -4.50 -3.15
CA VAL A 109 -19.56 -3.83 -2.94
C VAL A 109 -18.52 -4.27 -3.95
N ASP A 110 -17.75 -3.33 -4.43
CA ASP A 110 -16.51 -3.57 -5.16
C ASP A 110 -15.30 -3.49 -4.22
N ILE A 111 -14.24 -4.19 -4.58
CA ILE A 111 -12.92 -3.90 -4.01
C ILE A 111 -12.22 -2.90 -4.91
N ASP A 112 -12.16 -1.67 -4.44
CA ASP A 112 -11.52 -0.57 -5.16
C ASP A 112 -10.01 -0.56 -4.92
N HIS A 113 -9.25 -0.41 -5.99
CA HIS A 113 -7.88 0.08 -5.90
C HIS A 113 -7.96 1.60 -5.65
N VAL A 114 -7.71 2.04 -4.41
CA VAL A 114 -7.85 3.45 -4.03
C VAL A 114 -7.07 4.36 -4.97
N VAL A 115 -5.83 4.00 -5.35
CA VAL A 115 -5.16 4.52 -6.55
C VAL A 115 -5.35 3.52 -7.68
N PRO A 116 -6.16 3.83 -8.72
CA PRO A 116 -6.53 2.90 -9.78
C PRO A 116 -5.32 2.31 -10.52
N LEU A 117 -5.48 1.10 -11.08
CA LEU A 117 -4.42 0.46 -11.88
C LEU A 117 -3.99 1.32 -13.07
N ALA A 118 -4.94 1.96 -13.76
CA ALA A 118 -4.65 2.84 -14.88
C ALA A 118 -3.92 4.10 -14.41
N GLU A 119 -4.29 4.63 -13.25
CA GLU A 119 -3.60 5.75 -12.63
C GLU A 119 -2.16 5.38 -12.22
N ALA A 120 -1.96 4.23 -11.60
CA ALA A 120 -0.63 3.75 -11.28
C ALA A 120 0.24 3.55 -12.55
N TRP A 121 -0.37 3.15 -13.68
CA TRP A 121 0.31 3.06 -14.96
C TRP A 121 0.80 4.42 -15.44
N ARG A 122 -0.07 5.44 -15.43
CA ARG A 122 0.24 6.79 -15.89
C ARG A 122 1.29 7.46 -15.00
N SER A 123 1.18 7.28 -13.69
CA SER A 123 1.96 7.99 -12.68
C SER A 123 3.25 7.30 -12.26
N GLY A 124 3.68 6.23 -12.96
CA GLY A 124 4.98 5.62 -12.65
C GLY A 124 5.22 4.24 -13.23
N ALA A 125 4.24 3.34 -13.26
CA ALA A 125 4.50 1.96 -13.68
C ALA A 125 5.02 1.86 -15.11
N LYS A 126 4.53 2.71 -16.03
CA LYS A 126 5.01 2.78 -17.41
C LYS A 126 6.45 3.30 -17.49
N SER A 127 6.73 4.49 -16.93
CA SER A 127 8.05 5.13 -16.99
C SER A 127 9.12 4.33 -16.27
N GLN A 128 8.76 3.67 -15.15
CA GLN A 128 9.66 2.80 -14.38
C GLN A 128 9.73 1.37 -14.94
N ARG A 129 9.05 1.07 -16.04
CA ARG A 129 9.05 -0.26 -16.70
C ARG A 129 8.71 -1.40 -15.73
N TRP A 130 7.63 -1.28 -14.96
CA TRP A 130 7.25 -2.31 -14.00
C TRP A 130 7.10 -3.69 -14.67
N SER A 131 7.76 -4.69 -14.09
CA SER A 131 7.60 -6.09 -14.49
C SER A 131 6.17 -6.58 -14.27
N ALA A 132 5.78 -7.69 -14.88
CA ALA A 132 4.49 -8.33 -14.64
C ALA A 132 4.30 -8.66 -13.16
N GLY A 133 5.34 -9.17 -12.49
CA GLY A 133 5.31 -9.47 -11.05
C GLY A 133 5.07 -8.22 -10.19
N ARG A 134 5.71 -7.06 -10.52
CA ARG A 134 5.47 -5.82 -9.78
C ARG A 134 4.05 -5.30 -10.00
N ARG A 135 3.51 -5.38 -11.22
CA ARG A 135 2.10 -5.03 -11.48
C ARG A 135 1.13 -5.95 -10.73
N GLN A 136 1.40 -7.26 -10.71
CA GLN A 136 0.60 -8.20 -9.93
C GLN A 136 0.67 -7.90 -8.43
N ALA A 137 1.85 -7.63 -7.88
CA ALA A 137 2.02 -7.28 -6.47
C ALA A 137 1.26 -5.99 -6.10
N TYR A 138 1.27 -4.98 -6.98
CA TYR A 138 0.45 -3.78 -6.79
C TYR A 138 -1.04 -4.08 -6.79
N ALA A 139 -1.50 -4.85 -7.76
CA ALA A 139 -2.91 -5.16 -7.94
C ALA A 139 -3.50 -6.04 -6.80
N ASN A 140 -2.63 -6.65 -5.99
CA ASN A 140 -3.02 -7.52 -4.88
C ASN A 140 -2.37 -7.09 -3.55
N ASP A 141 -2.12 -5.78 -3.36
CA ASP A 141 -1.39 -5.27 -2.20
C ASP A 141 -2.21 -5.33 -0.90
N LEU A 142 -2.18 -6.48 -0.23
CA LEU A 142 -2.71 -6.66 1.12
C LEU A 142 -1.75 -6.14 2.22
N GLY A 143 -0.53 -5.77 1.86
CA GLY A 143 0.48 -5.25 2.81
C GLY A 143 0.22 -3.82 3.28
N LEU A 144 -0.73 -3.12 2.69
CA LEU A 144 -1.26 -1.85 3.17
C LEU A 144 -2.80 -1.89 3.06
N ALA A 145 -3.48 -1.99 4.18
CA ALA A 145 -4.94 -2.10 4.24
C ALA A 145 -5.70 -0.96 3.50
N TRP A 146 -5.01 0.13 3.16
CA TRP A 146 -5.60 1.25 2.42
C TRP A 146 -5.51 1.09 0.90
N SER A 147 -4.73 0.14 0.40
CA SER A 147 -4.54 -0.06 -1.05
C SER A 147 -5.80 -0.56 -1.72
N LEU A 148 -6.51 -1.46 -1.06
CA LEU A 148 -7.72 -2.14 -1.52
C LEU A 148 -8.83 -1.94 -0.49
N GLN A 149 -10.01 -1.48 -0.92
CA GLN A 149 -11.10 -1.13 -0.01
C GLN A 149 -12.45 -1.60 -0.53
N ALA A 150 -13.25 -2.19 0.35
CA ALA A 150 -14.64 -2.52 0.05
C ALA A 150 -15.49 -1.24 0.04
N VAL A 151 -16.05 -0.91 -1.11
CA VAL A 151 -16.84 0.31 -1.31
C VAL A 151 -18.11 0.01 -2.11
N THR A 152 -19.11 0.88 -2.05
CA THR A 152 -20.33 0.75 -2.84
C THR A 152 -19.99 0.67 -4.33
N ASP A 153 -20.50 -0.35 -5.04
CA ASP A 153 -20.16 -0.69 -6.43
C ASP A 153 -20.38 0.47 -7.42
N ASN A 154 -21.56 1.09 -7.40
CA ASN A 154 -21.90 2.19 -8.31
C ASN A 154 -21.10 3.48 -7.98
N VAL A 155 -20.69 3.69 -6.73
CA VAL A 155 -19.80 4.79 -6.35
C VAL A 155 -18.38 4.52 -6.87
N ASN A 156 -17.92 3.27 -6.79
CA ASN A 156 -16.66 2.86 -7.39
C ASN A 156 -16.67 3.01 -8.90
N SER A 157 -17.75 2.57 -9.56
CA SER A 157 -17.94 2.77 -11.01
C SER A 157 -17.92 4.26 -11.38
N SER A 158 -18.50 5.12 -10.55
CA SER A 158 -18.43 6.58 -10.75
C SER A 158 -17.03 7.15 -10.61
N LYS A 159 -16.16 6.53 -9.81
CA LYS A 159 -14.75 6.92 -9.68
C LYS A 159 -13.96 6.55 -10.93
N GLY A 160 -14.11 5.31 -11.38
CA GLY A 160 -13.34 4.76 -12.49
C GLY A 160 -11.83 4.85 -12.23
N ASP A 161 -11.09 5.38 -13.20
CA ASP A 161 -9.63 5.56 -13.11
C ASP A 161 -9.19 7.00 -12.82
N ARG A 162 -10.14 7.83 -12.33
CA ARG A 162 -9.91 9.26 -12.06
C ARG A 162 -9.12 9.48 -10.78
N ASP A 163 -8.27 10.49 -10.80
CA ASP A 163 -7.51 11.01 -9.69
C ASP A 163 -8.30 12.02 -8.84
N PRO A 164 -7.76 12.50 -7.70
CA PRO A 164 -8.43 13.48 -6.84
C PRO A 164 -8.72 14.86 -7.44
N ALA A 165 -8.13 15.21 -8.59
CA ALA A 165 -8.48 16.43 -9.30
C ALA A 165 -9.81 16.29 -10.07
N HIS A 166 -10.19 15.06 -10.42
CA HIS A 166 -11.34 14.76 -11.27
C HIS A 166 -12.45 13.99 -10.55
N TRP A 167 -12.16 13.39 -9.40
CA TRP A 167 -13.16 12.71 -8.58
C TRP A 167 -12.77 12.70 -7.10
N LEU A 168 -13.75 12.89 -6.25
CA LEU A 168 -13.64 12.76 -4.80
C LEU A 168 -14.84 11.99 -4.26
N PRO A 169 -14.68 11.27 -3.13
CA PRO A 169 -15.81 10.65 -2.45
C PRO A 169 -16.97 11.62 -2.25
N PRO A 170 -18.22 11.21 -2.58
CA PRO A 170 -19.41 12.06 -2.41
C PRO A 170 -19.58 12.48 -0.96
N ARG A 171 -19.25 11.63 0.00
CA ARG A 171 -19.28 11.95 1.42
C ARG A 171 -18.10 12.85 1.78
N ALA A 172 -18.39 14.12 2.09
CA ALA A 172 -17.35 15.12 2.39
C ALA A 172 -16.41 14.68 3.54
N ALA A 173 -16.95 14.04 4.59
CA ALA A 173 -16.17 13.54 5.72
C ALA A 173 -15.16 12.44 5.35
N ALA A 174 -15.31 11.77 4.20
CA ALA A 174 -14.39 10.76 3.71
C ALA A 174 -13.16 11.34 2.99
N ARG A 175 -13.26 12.58 2.51
CA ARG A 175 -12.24 13.18 1.64
C ARG A 175 -10.88 13.31 2.30
N CYS A 176 -10.85 13.58 3.61
CA CYS A 176 -9.60 13.60 4.36
C CYS A 176 -8.91 12.23 4.34
N ALA A 177 -9.61 11.18 4.75
CA ALA A 177 -9.07 9.82 4.73
C ALA A 177 -8.65 9.39 3.32
N TYR A 178 -9.45 9.73 2.30
CA TYR A 178 -9.13 9.45 0.90
C TYR A 178 -7.83 10.11 0.46
N ALA A 179 -7.64 11.40 0.74
CA ALA A 179 -6.41 12.13 0.39
C ALA A 179 -5.17 11.57 1.10
N VAL A 180 -5.31 11.19 2.38
CA VAL A 180 -4.22 10.56 3.15
C VAL A 180 -3.86 9.20 2.56
N ARG A 181 -4.84 8.34 2.29
CA ARG A 181 -4.64 7.01 1.69
C ARG A 181 -4.02 7.12 0.30
N TRP A 182 -4.50 8.03 -0.52
CA TRP A 182 -3.97 8.32 -1.85
C TRP A 182 -2.47 8.65 -1.78
N ALA A 183 -2.09 9.62 -0.96
CA ALA A 183 -0.70 9.99 -0.77
C ALA A 183 0.16 8.84 -0.23
N ALA A 184 -0.38 8.04 0.70
CA ALA A 184 0.31 6.89 1.28
C ALA A 184 0.59 5.80 0.24
N ILE A 185 -0.37 5.48 -0.61
CA ILE A 185 -0.22 4.48 -1.67
C ILE A 185 0.78 4.96 -2.72
N LYS A 186 0.66 6.20 -3.19
CA LYS A 186 1.63 6.81 -4.12
C LYS A 186 3.04 6.79 -3.53
N TYR A 187 3.18 7.15 -2.25
CA TYR A 187 4.45 7.04 -1.53
C TYR A 187 4.96 5.61 -1.50
N ARG A 188 4.14 4.64 -1.05
CA ARG A 188 4.52 3.22 -0.92
C ARG A 188 5.08 2.64 -2.22
N TRP A 189 4.45 2.95 -3.34
CA TRP A 189 4.75 2.37 -4.65
C TRP A 189 5.67 3.23 -5.53
N HIS A 190 6.27 4.30 -4.98
CA HIS A 190 7.12 5.24 -5.72
C HIS A 190 6.44 5.84 -6.96
N LEU A 191 5.12 6.05 -6.88
CA LEU A 191 4.36 6.73 -7.91
C LEU A 191 4.47 8.25 -7.74
N SER A 192 4.38 8.98 -8.84
CA SER A 192 4.31 10.43 -8.84
C SER A 192 2.87 10.93 -8.76
N MET A 193 2.70 12.21 -8.57
CA MET A 193 1.47 12.96 -8.81
C MET A 193 1.75 14.01 -9.87
N ASP A 194 0.81 14.24 -10.79
CA ASP A 194 0.89 15.43 -11.61
C ASP A 194 0.56 16.70 -10.80
N ARG A 195 0.68 17.86 -11.43
CA ARG A 195 0.46 19.14 -10.72
C ARG A 195 -0.98 19.33 -10.26
N ALA A 196 -1.96 18.94 -11.08
CA ALA A 196 -3.38 19.09 -10.79
C ALA A 196 -3.80 18.14 -9.65
N GLU A 197 -3.40 16.87 -9.74
CA GLU A 197 -3.60 15.84 -8.73
C GLU A 197 -3.00 16.28 -7.39
N LYS A 198 -1.71 16.68 -7.38
CA LYS A 198 -1.03 17.09 -6.15
C LYS A 198 -1.64 18.34 -5.53
N ALA A 199 -2.09 19.29 -6.35
CA ALA A 199 -2.80 20.47 -5.87
C ALA A 199 -4.17 20.12 -5.28
N ALA A 200 -4.91 19.17 -5.87
CA ALA A 200 -6.19 18.72 -5.35
C ALA A 200 -6.04 18.03 -3.98
N VAL A 201 -5.10 17.10 -3.85
CA VAL A 201 -4.76 16.48 -2.56
C VAL A 201 -4.28 17.54 -1.56
N GLY A 202 -3.43 18.46 -1.99
CA GLY A 202 -2.90 19.55 -1.16
C GLY A 202 -3.99 20.46 -0.61
N ARG A 203 -5.02 20.79 -1.39
CA ARG A 203 -6.19 21.58 -0.92
C ARG A 203 -6.92 20.87 0.22
N ILE A 204 -7.11 19.55 0.13
CA ILE A 204 -7.75 18.78 1.21
C ILE A 204 -6.86 18.78 2.46
N LEU A 205 -5.55 18.64 2.27
CA LEU A 205 -4.58 18.61 3.35
C LEU A 205 -4.12 20.00 3.83
N SER A 206 -4.69 21.10 3.32
CA SER A 206 -4.35 22.46 3.78
C SER A 206 -4.92 22.80 5.16
N GLY A 207 -6.09 22.21 5.52
CA GLY A 207 -6.75 22.39 6.81
C GLY A 207 -6.27 21.42 7.91
N SER A 208 -7.15 21.16 8.87
CA SER A 208 -6.94 20.24 10.01
C SER A 208 -6.59 18.82 9.56
N CYS A 209 -7.13 18.38 8.43
CA CYS A 209 -6.80 17.10 7.81
C CYS A 209 -5.27 16.93 7.58
N GLY A 210 -4.58 17.97 7.19
CA GLY A 210 -3.13 17.93 6.96
C GLY A 210 -2.30 17.71 8.22
N ALA A 211 -2.84 17.97 9.40
CA ALA A 211 -2.22 17.70 10.69
C ALA A 211 -2.38 16.24 11.15
N THR A 212 -3.25 15.46 10.49
CA THR A 212 -3.44 14.03 10.80
C THR A 212 -2.10 13.31 10.84
N ARG A 213 -1.84 12.59 11.93
CA ARG A 213 -0.62 11.80 12.08
C ARG A 213 -0.76 10.48 11.33
N VAL A 214 0.24 10.15 10.55
CA VAL A 214 0.29 8.93 9.76
C VAL A 214 1.70 8.34 9.79
N THR A 215 1.81 7.06 10.06
CA THR A 215 3.08 6.34 9.87
C THR A 215 3.25 6.11 8.37
N PRO A 216 4.34 6.63 7.75
CA PRO A 216 4.57 6.36 6.34
C PRO A 216 4.61 4.84 6.10
N PRO A 217 3.86 4.32 5.12
CA PRO A 217 3.89 2.89 4.86
C PRO A 217 5.28 2.47 4.39
N ARG A 218 5.65 1.22 4.70
CA ARG A 218 6.88 0.63 4.16
C ARG A 218 6.82 0.65 2.63
N ARG A 219 7.93 1.03 1.99
CA ARG A 219 8.07 0.97 0.53
C ARG A 219 7.88 -0.46 0.04
N ALA A 220 7.19 -0.63 -1.07
CA ALA A 220 6.88 -1.95 -1.62
C ALA A 220 8.06 -2.59 -2.39
N PHE A 221 8.97 -1.76 -2.95
CA PHE A 221 10.17 -2.19 -3.68
C PHE A 221 11.25 -1.10 -3.60
#